data_bd6a797b1c956768aa8814af48148fcb
#
_entry.id   bd6a797b1c956768aa8814af48148fcb
#
_cell.length_a   1.000
_cell.length_b   1.000
_cell.length_c   1.000
_cell.angle_alpha   90.00
_cell.angle_beta   90.00
_cell.angle_gamma   90.00
#
_symmetry.space_group_name_H-M   'P 1'
#
loop_
_entity.id
_entity.type
_entity.pdbx_description
1 polymer ?
#
loop_
_entity_poly.entity_id
_entity_poly.type
_entity_poly.pdbx_seq_one_letter_code
_entity_poly.pdbx_strand_id
1 'polypeptide(L)'
;MAQPRRSTGRRPGPTQTREAILAAAQTAFVEEGYAGATIRGVARAAGVDQALVLHYFESKDGLFAAALRTNPPLHRLVEVVGQGDIHNLGERLVRRYLRLWEDPETSTRLLAIFRAASMSASASAMVAEFIGEEVMAPLAEGIGSENAKVRATLAGSHLFGTSAARYVLRVEPLASLDGECLVAILGPVIQHYLTGDLDHARISPPTARFGEG
;
A
#
# COMPACT_ATOMS: atom_id res chain seq x y z
N MET A 1 -33.26 10.25 48.79
CA MET A 1 -32.82 9.38 47.70
C MET A 1 -32.16 10.27 46.65
N ALA A 2 -30.82 10.26 46.55
CA ALA A 2 -30.08 11.08 45.60
C ALA A 2 -29.89 10.28 44.31
N GLN A 3 -30.29 10.85 43.14
CA GLN A 3 -30.06 10.25 41.82
C GLN A 3 -28.56 10.33 41.49
N PRO A 4 -27.95 9.25 40.89
CA PRO A 4 -26.58 9.31 40.45
C PRO A 4 -26.47 10.20 39.20
N ARG A 5 -25.58 11.22 39.29
CA ARG A 5 -25.19 12.07 38.18
C ARG A 5 -24.57 11.18 37.07
N ARG A 6 -25.18 11.17 35.88
CA ARG A 6 -24.59 10.63 34.65
C ARG A 6 -23.26 11.36 34.41
N SER A 7 -22.15 10.61 34.44
CA SER A 7 -20.85 11.10 34.05
C SER A 7 -20.92 11.41 32.54
N THR A 8 -20.88 12.68 32.17
CA THR A 8 -20.65 13.15 30.80
C THR A 8 -19.23 12.75 30.42
N GLY A 9 -19.11 11.67 29.62
CA GLY A 9 -17.85 11.24 29.05
C GLY A 9 -17.17 12.42 28.32
N ARG A 10 -15.91 12.64 28.67
CA ARG A 10 -15.04 13.66 28.08
C ARG A 10 -15.11 13.50 26.56
N ARG A 11 -15.50 14.52 25.79
CA ARG A 11 -15.46 14.50 24.32
C ARG A 11 -14.04 14.11 23.89
N PRO A 12 -13.89 13.14 22.94
CA PRO A 12 -12.58 12.79 22.40
C PRO A 12 -11.88 14.05 21.88
N GLY A 13 -10.56 14.14 22.10
CA GLY A 13 -9.78 15.26 21.57
C GLY A 13 -9.72 15.20 20.02
N PRO A 14 -9.35 16.30 19.35
CA PRO A 14 -9.30 16.37 17.87
C PRO A 14 -8.51 15.23 17.22
N THR A 15 -7.40 14.81 17.81
CA THR A 15 -6.55 13.70 17.34
C THR A 15 -7.28 12.37 17.44
N GLN A 16 -7.93 12.06 18.57
CA GLN A 16 -8.70 10.83 18.75
C GLN A 16 -9.89 10.74 17.78
N THR A 17 -10.52 11.87 17.49
CA THR A 17 -11.61 11.95 16.51
C THR A 17 -11.13 11.63 15.10
N ARG A 18 -10.00 12.21 14.69
CA ARG A 18 -9.41 11.95 13.37
C ARG A 18 -9.01 10.49 13.21
N GLU A 19 -8.40 9.88 14.22
CA GLU A 19 -8.03 8.46 14.25
C GLU A 19 -9.27 7.55 14.19
N ALA A 20 -10.34 7.87 14.92
CA ALA A 20 -11.59 7.12 14.88
C ALA A 20 -12.23 7.15 13.48
N ILE A 21 -12.20 8.31 12.79
CA ILE A 21 -12.68 8.43 11.41
C ILE A 21 -11.84 7.58 10.47
N LEU A 22 -10.52 7.61 10.60
CA LEU A 22 -9.62 6.81 9.74
C LEU A 22 -9.80 5.31 9.95
N ALA A 23 -9.96 4.84 11.17
CA ALA A 23 -10.26 3.44 11.47
C ALA A 23 -11.59 3.00 10.85
N ALA A 24 -12.65 3.80 10.99
CA ALA A 24 -13.93 3.54 10.36
C ALA A 24 -13.86 3.56 8.83
N ALA A 25 -13.07 4.46 8.26
CA ALA A 25 -12.85 4.54 6.82
C ALA A 25 -12.11 3.31 6.29
N GLN A 26 -11.06 2.85 6.97
CA GLN A 26 -10.34 1.63 6.58
C GLN A 26 -11.26 0.41 6.55
N THR A 27 -12.10 0.25 7.58
CA THR A 27 -13.11 -0.83 7.62
C THR A 27 -14.10 -0.71 6.45
N ALA A 28 -14.67 0.47 6.22
CA ALA A 28 -15.62 0.68 5.13
C ALA A 28 -15.00 0.43 3.74
N PHE A 29 -13.77 0.86 3.49
CA PHE A 29 -13.08 0.61 2.22
C PHE A 29 -12.73 -0.86 2.01
N VAL A 30 -12.47 -1.62 3.08
CA VAL A 30 -12.25 -3.06 3.02
C VAL A 30 -13.55 -3.81 2.75
N GLU A 31 -14.62 -3.50 3.46
CA GLU A 31 -15.89 -4.25 3.42
C GLU A 31 -16.75 -3.87 2.21
N GLU A 32 -16.90 -2.57 1.93
CA GLU A 32 -17.80 -2.03 0.90
C GLU A 32 -17.05 -1.69 -0.40
N GLY A 33 -15.71 -1.69 -0.37
CA GLY A 33 -14.85 -1.22 -1.45
C GLY A 33 -14.87 0.31 -1.61
N TYR A 34 -13.96 0.84 -2.46
CA TYR A 34 -13.89 2.27 -2.71
C TYR A 34 -15.22 2.85 -3.26
N ALA A 35 -15.90 2.15 -4.17
CA ALA A 35 -17.13 2.65 -4.78
C ALA A 35 -18.30 2.69 -3.78
N GLY A 36 -18.46 1.63 -2.96
CA GLY A 36 -19.57 1.45 -2.02
C GLY A 36 -19.46 2.30 -0.77
N ALA A 37 -18.25 2.50 -0.23
CA ALA A 37 -18.03 3.30 0.96
C ALA A 37 -18.49 4.76 0.77
N THR A 38 -19.16 5.33 1.77
CA THR A 38 -19.67 6.71 1.72
C THR A 38 -19.21 7.52 2.92
N ILE A 39 -19.02 8.84 2.75
CA ILE A 39 -18.69 9.76 3.85
C ILE A 39 -19.72 9.65 4.99
N ARG A 40 -21.01 9.54 4.65
CA ARG A 40 -22.09 9.36 5.63
C ARG A 40 -21.98 8.04 6.40
N GLY A 41 -21.63 6.94 5.70
CA GLY A 41 -21.41 5.63 6.31
C GLY A 41 -20.26 5.66 7.31
N VAL A 42 -19.11 6.23 6.89
CA VAL A 42 -17.92 6.41 7.74
C VAL A 42 -18.22 7.30 8.95
N ALA A 43 -18.89 8.44 8.76
CA ALA A 43 -19.28 9.33 9.85
C ALA A 43 -20.13 8.61 10.90
N ARG A 44 -21.13 7.85 10.45
CA ARG A 44 -21.98 7.03 11.32
C ARG A 44 -21.18 5.98 12.09
N ALA A 45 -20.27 5.28 11.42
CA ALA A 45 -19.42 4.25 12.05
C ALA A 45 -18.44 4.84 13.07
N ALA A 46 -17.91 6.04 12.78
CA ALA A 46 -17.02 6.77 13.69
C ALA A 46 -17.77 7.51 14.82
N GLY A 47 -19.10 7.56 14.83
CA GLY A 47 -19.90 8.27 15.82
C GLY A 47 -19.76 9.79 15.75
N VAL A 48 -19.54 10.35 14.54
CA VAL A 48 -19.34 11.79 14.31
C VAL A 48 -20.31 12.34 13.26
N ASP A 49 -20.38 13.67 13.18
CA ASP A 49 -21.12 14.35 12.10
C ASP A 49 -20.38 14.25 10.77
N GLN A 50 -21.12 14.12 9.66
CA GLN A 50 -20.56 14.09 8.31
C GLN A 50 -19.73 15.34 7.97
N ALA A 51 -20.15 16.51 8.45
CA ALA A 51 -19.42 17.76 8.26
C ALA A 51 -18.02 17.70 8.88
N LEU A 52 -17.87 16.98 9.99
CA LEU A 52 -16.57 16.82 10.65
C LEU A 52 -15.63 15.92 9.83
N VAL A 53 -16.13 14.88 9.18
CA VAL A 53 -15.33 14.06 8.24
C VAL A 53 -14.86 14.91 7.07
N LEU A 54 -15.74 15.71 6.47
CA LEU A 54 -15.38 16.61 5.38
C LEU A 54 -14.42 17.72 5.84
N HIS A 55 -14.55 18.21 7.06
CA HIS A 55 -13.61 19.17 7.62
C HIS A 55 -12.18 18.63 7.71
N TYR A 56 -11.99 17.35 8.08
CA TYR A 56 -10.67 16.73 8.19
C TYR A 56 -10.08 16.25 6.87
N PHE A 57 -10.92 15.83 5.93
CA PHE A 57 -10.46 15.10 4.74
C PHE A 57 -10.97 15.68 3.42
N GLU A 58 -11.81 16.73 3.47
CA GLU A 58 -12.33 17.49 2.33
C GLU A 58 -13.25 16.67 1.40
N SER A 59 -12.87 15.46 1.06
CA SER A 59 -13.58 14.59 0.12
C SER A 59 -13.43 13.11 0.47
N LYS A 60 -14.15 12.26 -0.26
CA LYS A 60 -13.96 10.80 -0.19
C LYS A 60 -12.56 10.40 -0.67
N ASP A 61 -12.04 11.07 -1.69
CA ASP A 61 -10.70 10.84 -2.23
C ASP A 61 -9.64 11.21 -1.19
N GLY A 62 -9.76 12.37 -0.54
CA GLY A 62 -8.87 12.76 0.55
C GLY A 62 -8.92 11.82 1.75
N LEU A 63 -10.12 11.33 2.10
CA LEU A 63 -10.29 10.32 3.16
C LEU A 63 -9.63 8.99 2.77
N PHE A 64 -9.76 8.54 1.51
CA PHE A 64 -9.15 7.31 1.02
C PHE A 64 -7.61 7.44 0.99
N ALA A 65 -7.08 8.54 0.46
CA ALA A 65 -5.64 8.81 0.45
C ALA A 65 -5.05 8.82 1.87
N ALA A 66 -5.74 9.43 2.84
CA ALA A 66 -5.33 9.41 4.24
C ALA A 66 -5.41 8.00 4.87
N ALA A 67 -6.44 7.22 4.52
CA ALA A 67 -6.59 5.84 4.99
C ALA A 67 -5.50 4.91 4.45
N LEU A 68 -5.07 5.10 3.19
CA LEU A 68 -3.93 4.37 2.59
C LEU A 68 -2.63 4.60 3.38
N ARG A 69 -2.38 5.85 3.80
CA ARG A 69 -1.17 6.26 4.53
C ARG A 69 -1.21 5.89 6.03
N THR A 70 -2.36 5.47 6.54
CA THR A 70 -2.51 5.10 7.96
C THR A 70 -2.17 3.64 8.17
N ASN A 71 -1.03 3.38 8.86
CA ASN A 71 -0.52 2.02 9.15
C ASN A 71 -0.48 1.13 7.88
N PRO A 72 0.21 1.54 6.81
CA PRO A 72 0.20 0.82 5.55
C PRO A 72 0.98 -0.49 5.67
N PRO A 73 0.40 -1.64 5.26
CA PRO A 73 1.10 -2.92 5.31
C PRO A 73 2.38 -2.94 4.48
N LEU A 74 2.39 -2.22 3.35
CA LEU A 74 3.54 -2.14 2.44
C LEU A 74 4.73 -1.37 3.01
N HIS A 75 4.54 -0.49 4.02
CA HIS A 75 5.64 0.24 4.66
C HIS A 75 6.68 -0.72 5.30
N ARG A 76 6.24 -1.89 5.73
CA ARG A 76 7.12 -2.94 6.26
C ARG A 76 8.13 -3.47 5.23
N LEU A 77 7.93 -3.23 3.93
CA LEU A 77 8.89 -3.61 2.88
C LEU A 77 10.11 -2.68 2.88
N VAL A 78 9.92 -1.41 3.22
CA VAL A 78 11.01 -0.42 3.29
C VAL A 78 11.99 -0.76 4.41
N GLU A 79 11.48 -1.25 5.53
CA GLU A 79 12.31 -1.66 6.68
C GLU A 79 13.34 -2.74 6.33
N VAL A 80 13.04 -3.57 5.32
CA VAL A 80 13.92 -4.68 4.88
C VAL A 80 15.24 -4.17 4.31
N VAL A 81 15.25 -2.98 3.71
CA VAL A 81 16.44 -2.43 3.04
C VAL A 81 17.57 -2.13 4.04
N GLY A 82 17.20 -1.55 5.19
CA GLY A 82 18.17 -1.25 6.26
C GLY A 82 18.64 -2.46 7.07
N GLN A 83 18.12 -3.66 6.78
CA GLN A 83 18.40 -4.86 7.57
C GLN A 83 19.27 -5.84 6.78
N GLY A 84 20.53 -6.02 7.22
CA GLY A 84 21.42 -7.05 6.69
C GLY A 84 22.08 -6.70 5.35
N ASP A 85 22.68 -7.72 4.70
CA ASP A 85 23.48 -7.56 3.50
C ASP A 85 22.63 -7.22 2.27
N ILE A 86 23.07 -6.24 1.49
CA ILE A 86 22.48 -5.82 0.23
C ILE A 86 22.42 -6.96 -0.81
N HIS A 87 23.39 -7.90 -0.76
CA HIS A 87 23.47 -9.05 -1.66
C HIS A 87 22.33 -10.06 -1.46
N ASN A 88 21.64 -10.02 -0.32
CA ASN A 88 20.49 -10.87 -0.01
C ASN A 88 19.18 -10.08 0.08
N LEU A 89 19.17 -8.84 -0.43
CA LEU A 89 18.00 -7.96 -0.34
C LEU A 89 16.80 -8.54 -1.11
N GLY A 90 17.03 -9.13 -2.29
CA GLY A 90 15.97 -9.71 -3.11
C GLY A 90 15.21 -10.82 -2.41
N GLU A 91 15.92 -11.77 -1.80
CA GLU A 91 15.31 -12.85 -1.03
C GLU A 91 14.52 -12.33 0.19
N ARG A 92 15.11 -11.40 0.95
CA ARG A 92 14.45 -10.80 2.10
C ARG A 92 13.18 -10.05 1.72
N LEU A 93 13.25 -9.30 0.61
CA LEU A 93 12.10 -8.53 0.10
C LEU A 93 10.96 -9.45 -0.35
N VAL A 94 11.28 -10.49 -1.14
CA VAL A 94 10.30 -11.50 -1.56
C VAL A 94 9.64 -12.15 -0.35
N ARG A 95 10.43 -12.67 0.59
CA ARG A 95 9.92 -13.33 1.81
C ARG A 95 9.04 -12.38 2.62
N ARG A 96 9.43 -11.13 2.80
CA ARG A 96 8.64 -10.14 3.52
C ARG A 96 7.33 -9.84 2.80
N TYR A 97 7.38 -9.69 1.47
CA TYR A 97 6.21 -9.42 0.65
C TYR A 97 5.19 -10.57 0.67
N LEU A 98 5.64 -11.83 0.55
CA LEU A 98 4.76 -12.99 0.65
C LEU A 98 4.07 -13.07 2.01
N ARG A 99 4.78 -12.81 3.11
CA ARG A 99 4.20 -12.77 4.46
C ARG A 99 3.06 -11.74 4.60
N LEU A 100 3.10 -10.62 3.88
CA LEU A 100 2.00 -9.65 3.89
C LEU A 100 0.73 -10.23 3.26
N TRP A 101 0.86 -11.11 2.28
CA TRP A 101 -0.25 -11.78 1.64
C TRP A 101 -0.74 -13.02 2.40
N GLU A 102 0.11 -13.64 3.19
CA GLU A 102 -0.21 -14.81 4.01
C GLU A 102 -0.83 -14.43 5.35
N ASP A 103 -0.61 -13.23 5.83
CA ASP A 103 -1.28 -12.70 7.02
C ASP A 103 -2.70 -12.24 6.67
N PRO A 104 -3.75 -12.77 7.36
CA PRO A 104 -5.15 -12.51 7.01
C PRO A 104 -5.56 -11.04 7.07
N GLU A 105 -5.02 -10.27 8.02
CA GLU A 105 -5.36 -8.85 8.18
C GLU A 105 -4.75 -8.02 7.03
N THR A 106 -3.46 -8.22 6.79
CA THR A 106 -2.77 -7.45 5.74
C THR A 106 -3.21 -7.86 4.34
N SER A 107 -3.46 -9.15 4.08
CA SER A 107 -3.94 -9.62 2.78
C SER A 107 -5.32 -9.06 2.43
N THR A 108 -6.23 -8.96 3.39
CA THR A 108 -7.55 -8.36 3.19
C THR A 108 -7.44 -6.88 2.79
N ARG A 109 -6.55 -6.13 3.43
CA ARG A 109 -6.28 -4.72 3.10
C ARG A 109 -5.61 -4.57 1.73
N LEU A 110 -4.62 -5.41 1.40
CA LEU A 110 -3.96 -5.42 0.09
C LEU A 110 -4.94 -5.71 -1.03
N LEU A 111 -5.84 -6.68 -0.83
CA LEU A 111 -6.89 -7.02 -1.78
C LEU A 111 -7.88 -5.86 -1.99
N ALA A 112 -8.25 -5.14 -0.93
CA ALA A 112 -9.11 -3.96 -1.02
C ALA A 112 -8.44 -2.83 -1.82
N ILE A 113 -7.14 -2.57 -1.60
CA ILE A 113 -6.34 -1.60 -2.37
C ILE A 113 -6.28 -2.01 -3.84
N PHE A 114 -6.02 -3.28 -4.13
CA PHE A 114 -5.99 -3.81 -5.50
C PHE A 114 -7.32 -3.61 -6.22
N ARG A 115 -8.44 -3.95 -5.57
CA ARG A 115 -9.80 -3.78 -6.12
C ARG A 115 -10.11 -2.30 -6.36
N ALA A 116 -9.78 -1.43 -5.42
CA ALA A 116 -10.02 0.01 -5.57
C ALA A 116 -9.27 0.57 -6.79
N ALA A 117 -7.98 0.25 -6.94
CA ALA A 117 -7.17 0.67 -8.07
C ALA A 117 -7.66 0.12 -9.42
N SER A 118 -8.23 -1.09 -9.43
CA SER A 118 -8.75 -1.72 -10.66
C SER A 118 -10.10 -1.18 -11.12
N MET A 119 -10.90 -0.60 -10.20
CA MET A 119 -12.29 -0.22 -10.48
C MET A 119 -12.52 1.30 -10.60
N SER A 120 -11.56 2.12 -10.21
CA SER A 120 -11.69 3.58 -10.20
C SER A 120 -10.40 4.25 -10.63
N ALA A 121 -10.45 5.11 -11.65
CA ALA A 121 -9.31 5.87 -12.11
C ALA A 121 -8.76 6.82 -11.03
N SER A 122 -9.64 7.44 -10.22
CA SER A 122 -9.25 8.28 -9.08
C SER A 122 -8.51 7.46 -8.02
N ALA A 123 -9.08 6.31 -7.61
CA ALA A 123 -8.43 5.42 -6.66
C ALA A 123 -7.10 4.87 -7.20
N SER A 124 -7.03 4.54 -8.50
CA SER A 124 -5.78 4.09 -9.15
C SER A 124 -4.68 5.13 -9.05
N ALA A 125 -4.99 6.40 -9.33
CA ALA A 125 -4.03 7.51 -9.22
C ALA A 125 -3.52 7.68 -7.79
N MET A 126 -4.41 7.65 -6.79
CA MET A 126 -4.04 7.75 -5.37
C MET A 126 -3.19 6.57 -4.90
N VAL A 127 -3.51 5.35 -5.33
CA VAL A 127 -2.71 4.15 -5.01
C VAL A 127 -1.34 4.22 -5.69
N ALA A 128 -1.26 4.68 -6.94
CA ALA A 128 0.01 4.84 -7.65
C ALA A 128 0.92 5.87 -6.98
N GLU A 129 0.36 7.02 -6.57
CA GLU A 129 1.06 8.06 -5.80
C GLU A 129 1.58 7.50 -4.48
N PHE A 130 0.69 6.84 -3.70
CA PHE A 130 1.05 6.21 -2.43
C PHE A 130 2.19 5.19 -2.59
N ILE A 131 2.10 4.28 -3.56
CA ILE A 131 3.15 3.27 -3.81
C ILE A 131 4.44 3.96 -4.23
N GLY A 132 4.37 4.98 -5.10
CA GLY A 132 5.53 5.72 -5.58
C GLY A 132 6.29 6.44 -4.48
N GLU A 133 5.56 7.14 -3.61
CA GLU A 133 6.15 7.99 -2.57
C GLU A 133 6.52 7.21 -1.30
N GLU A 134 5.62 6.32 -0.84
CA GLU A 134 5.76 5.69 0.49
C GLU A 134 6.46 4.31 0.44
N VAL A 135 6.61 3.73 -0.76
CA VAL A 135 7.25 2.41 -0.91
C VAL A 135 8.44 2.45 -1.87
N MET A 136 8.22 2.91 -3.11
CA MET A 136 9.27 2.85 -4.15
C MET A 136 10.37 3.86 -3.93
N ALA A 137 10.06 5.09 -3.51
CA ALA A 137 11.07 6.11 -3.26
C ALA A 137 12.00 5.74 -2.08
N PRO A 138 11.49 5.35 -0.89
CA PRO A 138 12.35 4.91 0.20
C PRO A 138 13.15 3.63 -0.13
N LEU A 139 12.55 2.70 -0.89
CA LEU A 139 13.27 1.51 -1.34
C LEU A 139 14.44 1.90 -2.27
N ALA A 140 14.23 2.84 -3.18
CA ALA A 140 15.25 3.36 -4.07
C ALA A 140 16.37 4.08 -3.32
N GLU A 141 16.02 4.91 -2.32
CA GLU A 141 17.01 5.57 -1.44
C GLU A 141 17.91 4.56 -0.73
N GLY A 142 17.31 3.48 -0.22
CA GLY A 142 18.06 2.42 0.45
C GLY A 142 18.96 1.60 -0.47
N ILE A 143 18.62 1.48 -1.77
CA ILE A 143 19.47 0.84 -2.78
C ILE A 143 20.66 1.76 -3.12
N GLY A 144 20.46 3.06 -3.21
CA GLY A 144 21.52 4.08 -3.38
C GLY A 144 22.28 4.00 -4.69
N SER A 145 21.78 3.29 -5.71
CA SER A 145 22.42 3.13 -7.01
C SER A 145 21.86 4.07 -8.07
N GLU A 146 22.59 4.24 -9.16
CA GLU A 146 22.07 4.90 -10.36
C GLU A 146 20.82 4.17 -10.86
N ASN A 147 19.79 4.94 -11.26
CA ASN A 147 18.49 4.40 -11.67
C ASN A 147 17.73 3.61 -10.58
N ALA A 148 18.06 3.82 -9.29
CA ALA A 148 17.46 3.08 -8.17
C ALA A 148 15.91 3.12 -8.19
N LYS A 149 15.30 4.24 -8.62
CA LYS A 149 13.84 4.36 -8.74
C LYS A 149 13.26 3.40 -9.79
N VAL A 150 13.92 3.27 -10.94
CA VAL A 150 13.49 2.32 -11.99
C VAL A 150 13.67 0.88 -11.50
N ARG A 151 14.79 0.59 -10.83
CA ARG A 151 15.09 -0.72 -10.23
C ARG A 151 14.04 -1.12 -9.19
N ALA A 152 13.71 -0.25 -8.27
CA ALA A 152 12.67 -0.47 -7.27
C ALA A 152 11.30 -0.70 -7.93
N THR A 153 10.97 0.08 -8.96
CA THR A 153 9.70 -0.06 -9.70
C THR A 153 9.62 -1.39 -10.45
N LEU A 154 10.69 -1.83 -11.09
CA LEU A 154 10.75 -3.14 -11.77
C LEU A 154 10.55 -4.29 -10.76
N ALA A 155 11.26 -4.25 -9.64
CA ALA A 155 11.10 -5.23 -8.57
C ALA A 155 9.66 -5.24 -8.03
N GLY A 156 9.10 -4.06 -7.74
CA GLY A 156 7.73 -3.91 -7.26
C GLY A 156 6.68 -4.41 -8.26
N SER A 157 6.84 -4.11 -9.56
CA SER A 157 5.92 -4.57 -10.61
C SER A 157 5.93 -6.09 -10.75
N HIS A 158 7.10 -6.72 -10.64
CA HIS A 158 7.21 -8.18 -10.68
C HIS A 158 6.51 -8.83 -9.48
N LEU A 159 6.76 -8.33 -8.27
CA LEU A 159 6.09 -8.80 -7.05
C LEU A 159 4.58 -8.60 -7.13
N PHE A 160 4.12 -7.45 -7.62
CA PHE A 160 2.70 -7.17 -7.80
C PHE A 160 2.06 -8.14 -8.80
N GLY A 161 2.67 -8.37 -9.96
CA GLY A 161 2.17 -9.34 -10.95
C GLY A 161 2.12 -10.76 -10.39
N THR A 162 3.15 -11.19 -9.67
CA THR A 162 3.19 -12.48 -8.99
C THR A 162 2.05 -12.64 -7.98
N SER A 163 1.81 -11.62 -7.15
CA SER A 163 0.74 -11.67 -6.15
C SER A 163 -0.66 -11.64 -6.78
N ALA A 164 -0.84 -10.86 -7.84
CA ALA A 164 -2.09 -10.87 -8.60
C ALA A 164 -2.39 -12.26 -9.16
N ALA A 165 -1.41 -12.92 -9.78
CA ALA A 165 -1.57 -14.27 -10.30
C ALA A 165 -1.79 -15.32 -9.19
N ARG A 166 -1.04 -15.23 -8.09
CA ARG A 166 -1.08 -16.21 -6.99
C ARG A 166 -2.31 -16.09 -6.11
N TYR A 167 -2.58 -14.89 -5.59
CA TYR A 167 -3.56 -14.68 -4.51
C TYR A 167 -4.91 -14.16 -5.01
N VAL A 168 -4.94 -13.44 -6.14
CA VAL A 168 -6.17 -12.86 -6.69
C VAL A 168 -6.78 -13.77 -7.75
N LEU A 169 -6.01 -14.11 -8.80
CA LEU A 169 -6.47 -14.94 -9.92
C LEU A 169 -6.34 -16.45 -9.63
N ARG A 170 -5.49 -16.84 -8.70
CA ARG A 170 -5.23 -18.24 -8.32
C ARG A 170 -4.79 -19.11 -9.49
N VAL A 171 -3.84 -18.60 -10.27
CA VAL A 171 -3.32 -19.28 -11.45
C VAL A 171 -2.42 -20.46 -11.03
N GLU A 172 -2.80 -21.68 -11.39
CA GLU A 172 -1.96 -22.86 -11.17
C GLU A 172 -0.85 -22.99 -12.24
N PRO A 173 0.34 -23.53 -11.86
CA PRO A 173 0.72 -24.08 -10.56
C PRO A 173 1.21 -23.04 -9.55
N LEU A 174 1.26 -21.76 -9.90
CA LEU A 174 1.80 -20.71 -9.04
C LEU A 174 1.03 -20.53 -7.72
N ALA A 175 -0.28 -20.75 -7.74
CA ALA A 175 -1.13 -20.58 -6.56
C ALA A 175 -0.81 -21.62 -5.46
N SER A 176 -0.46 -22.85 -5.84
CA SER A 176 -0.16 -23.96 -4.93
C SER A 176 1.33 -24.15 -4.62
N LEU A 177 2.24 -23.36 -5.26
CA LEU A 177 3.66 -23.42 -4.95
C LEU A 177 3.92 -23.09 -3.46
N ASP A 178 4.85 -23.84 -2.84
CA ASP A 178 5.33 -23.52 -1.50
C ASP A 178 5.98 -22.12 -1.45
N GLY A 179 5.77 -21.38 -0.37
CA GLY A 179 6.26 -20.02 -0.20
C GLY A 179 7.79 -19.93 -0.23
N GLU A 180 8.50 -20.86 0.41
CA GLU A 180 9.98 -20.87 0.39
C GLU A 180 10.53 -21.29 -0.98
N CYS A 181 9.85 -22.15 -1.70
CA CYS A 181 10.16 -22.45 -3.09
C CYS A 181 10.04 -21.19 -3.96
N LEU A 182 8.98 -20.43 -3.77
CA LEU A 182 8.77 -19.17 -4.49
C LEU A 182 9.83 -18.11 -4.12
N VAL A 183 10.24 -18.02 -2.85
CA VAL A 183 11.34 -17.17 -2.40
C VAL A 183 12.64 -17.56 -3.09
N ALA A 184 12.96 -18.84 -3.17
CA ALA A 184 14.18 -19.34 -3.81
C ALA A 184 14.22 -19.03 -5.32
N ILE A 185 13.07 -19.06 -6.00
CA ILE A 185 12.95 -18.75 -7.43
C ILE A 185 13.00 -17.25 -7.69
N LEU A 186 12.21 -16.47 -6.96
CA LEU A 186 12.07 -15.03 -7.20
C LEU A 186 13.18 -14.20 -6.57
N GLY A 187 13.77 -14.65 -5.46
CA GLY A 187 14.83 -13.91 -4.76
C GLY A 187 15.96 -13.46 -5.69
N PRO A 188 16.58 -14.35 -6.49
CA PRO A 188 17.62 -13.99 -7.44
C PRO A 188 17.14 -13.02 -8.54
N VAL A 189 15.89 -13.16 -9.01
CA VAL A 189 15.31 -12.29 -10.05
C VAL A 189 15.12 -10.88 -9.49
N ILE A 190 14.54 -10.75 -8.31
CA ILE A 190 14.34 -9.46 -7.64
C ILE A 190 15.70 -8.85 -7.26
N GLN A 191 16.66 -9.65 -6.80
CA GLN A 191 18.04 -9.21 -6.53
C GLN A 191 18.69 -8.60 -7.78
N HIS A 192 18.50 -9.25 -8.93
CA HIS A 192 19.03 -8.74 -10.20
C HIS A 192 18.43 -7.38 -10.57
N TYR A 193 17.11 -7.16 -10.39
CA TYR A 193 16.53 -5.83 -10.57
C TYR A 193 17.13 -4.80 -9.63
N LEU A 194 17.31 -5.14 -8.35
CA LEU A 194 17.74 -4.18 -7.33
C LEU A 194 19.21 -3.80 -7.48
N THR A 195 20.10 -4.76 -7.70
CA THR A 195 21.57 -4.56 -7.63
C THR A 195 22.37 -5.20 -8.76
N GLY A 196 21.71 -5.95 -9.65
CA GLY A 196 22.38 -6.60 -10.80
C GLY A 196 22.82 -5.60 -11.88
N ASP A 197 23.59 -6.08 -12.82
CA ASP A 197 23.98 -5.31 -13.99
C ASP A 197 22.79 -5.20 -14.96
N LEU A 198 22.22 -4.00 -15.03
CA LEU A 198 21.19 -3.64 -15.99
C LEU A 198 21.82 -2.70 -17.01
N ASP A 199 21.56 -2.93 -18.30
CA ASP A 199 22.06 -2.06 -19.39
C ASP A 199 21.55 -0.62 -19.21
N HIS A 200 22.36 0.21 -18.54
CA HIS A 200 22.05 1.60 -18.19
C HIS A 200 21.72 2.47 -19.40
N ALA A 201 22.29 2.17 -20.58
CA ALA A 201 22.04 2.93 -21.80
C ALA A 201 20.57 2.81 -22.26
N ARG A 202 19.85 1.77 -21.85
CA ARG A 202 18.45 1.52 -22.19
C ARG A 202 17.45 1.96 -21.14
N ILE A 203 17.92 2.29 -19.93
CA ILE A 203 17.05 2.64 -18.80
C ILE A 203 16.81 4.15 -18.70
N SER A 204 17.61 4.98 -19.36
CA SER A 204 17.39 6.42 -19.39
C SER A 204 16.01 6.72 -19.97
N PRO A 205 15.12 7.44 -19.25
CA PRO A 205 13.82 7.81 -19.80
C PRO A 205 14.06 8.56 -21.11
N PRO A 206 13.22 8.34 -22.14
CA PRO A 206 13.32 9.12 -23.35
C PRO A 206 13.25 10.60 -22.96
N THR A 207 14.28 11.36 -23.28
CA THR A 207 14.25 12.82 -23.17
C THR A 207 12.98 13.26 -23.88
N ALA A 208 12.03 13.84 -23.12
CA ALA A 208 10.79 14.34 -23.68
C ALA A 208 11.18 15.35 -24.78
N ARG A 209 11.11 14.90 -26.01
CA ARG A 209 11.09 15.80 -27.18
C ARG A 209 9.70 16.44 -27.18
N PHE A 210 9.51 17.44 -26.35
CA PHE A 210 8.46 18.41 -26.62
C PHE A 210 8.90 19.14 -27.90
N GLY A 211 8.33 18.67 -29.01
CA GLY A 211 8.48 19.35 -30.27
C GLY A 211 7.93 20.76 -30.15
N GLU A 212 8.79 21.72 -30.37
CA GLU A 212 8.40 23.03 -30.87
C GLU A 212 7.74 22.80 -32.24
N GLY A 213 6.47 23.13 -32.33
CA GLY A 213 5.67 23.11 -33.54
C GLY A 213 4.43 23.94 -33.33
#